data_2e11141b40bab0f45f72f91b7a1d93d3
#
_entry.id   2e11141b40bab0f45f72f91b7a1d93d3
#
_cell.length_a   1.000
_cell.length_b   1.000
_cell.length_c   1.000
_cell.angle_alpha   90.00
_cell.angle_beta   90.00
_cell.angle_gamma   90.00
#
_symmetry.space_group_name_H-M   'P 1'
#
loop_
_entity.id
_entity.type
_entity.pdbx_description
1 polymer ?
#
loop_
_entity_poly.entity_id
_entity_poly.type
_entity_poly.pdbx_seq_one_letter_code
_entity_poly.pdbx_strand_id
1 'polypeptide(L)'
;IPRPIQVRNGDMLRLAPGDPGIIDQVPHGRIFKDGRIIGTEDAVGVKDRRRLSFAGHVAVNVVLDDRYQIDGDPDIVAIGLPKADQRGENIEELMLDAAIGAIESIPRVRRKDLDLVSESVRRAVRSAANEAWGKKPIVTVFVT
;
A
#
# COMPACT_ATOMS: atom_id res chain seq x y z
N ILE A 1 4.99 -47.27 -12.70
CA ILE A 1 3.75 -46.73 -12.10
C ILE A 1 2.71 -46.72 -13.20
N PRO A 2 1.64 -47.48 -13.11
CA PRO A 2 0.74 -47.69 -14.25
C PRO A 2 -0.09 -46.47 -14.62
N ARG A 3 -0.46 -45.58 -13.70
CA ARG A 3 -1.23 -44.32 -14.00
C ARG A 3 -0.95 -43.25 -12.94
N PRO A 4 -0.16 -42.24 -13.23
CA PRO A 4 -0.06 -41.06 -12.35
C PRO A 4 -1.34 -40.22 -12.44
N ILE A 5 -1.87 -39.81 -11.29
CA ILE A 5 -3.00 -38.89 -11.20
C ILE A 5 -2.43 -37.53 -10.73
N GLN A 6 -2.58 -36.52 -11.56
CA GLN A 6 -2.21 -35.16 -11.18
C GLN A 6 -3.33 -34.55 -10.32
N VAL A 7 -2.99 -34.18 -9.11
CA VAL A 7 -3.91 -33.53 -8.16
C VAL A 7 -3.48 -32.08 -7.90
N ARG A 8 -4.45 -31.22 -7.62
CA ARG A 8 -4.26 -29.83 -7.23
C ARG A 8 -4.74 -29.64 -5.78
N ASN A 9 -4.34 -28.55 -5.16
CA ASN A 9 -4.90 -28.17 -3.87
C ASN A 9 -6.42 -28.04 -3.98
N GLY A 10 -7.15 -28.65 -3.05
CA GLY A 10 -8.60 -28.68 -3.06
C GLY A 10 -9.22 -29.89 -3.73
N ASP A 11 -8.48 -30.65 -4.53
CA ASP A 11 -9.01 -31.89 -5.14
C ASP A 11 -9.23 -32.98 -4.08
N MET A 12 -10.41 -33.56 -4.08
CA MET A 12 -10.74 -34.73 -3.27
C MET A 12 -10.50 -35.99 -4.11
N LEU A 13 -9.44 -36.70 -3.77
CA LEU A 13 -9.05 -37.91 -4.48
C LEU A 13 -9.61 -39.15 -3.79
N ARG A 14 -10.43 -39.93 -4.51
CA ARG A 14 -10.81 -41.28 -4.10
C ARG A 14 -9.69 -42.25 -4.47
N LEU A 15 -9.22 -43.02 -3.50
CA LEU A 15 -8.22 -44.06 -3.70
C LEU A 15 -8.86 -45.48 -3.84
N ALA A 16 -9.95 -45.70 -3.12
CA ALA A 16 -10.75 -46.94 -3.11
C ALA A 16 -12.15 -46.66 -2.56
N PRO A 17 -13.18 -47.51 -2.83
CA PRO A 17 -13.18 -48.64 -3.77
C PRO A 17 -13.28 -48.15 -5.22
N GLY A 18 -12.86 -49.00 -6.15
CA GLY A 18 -12.86 -48.75 -7.58
C GLY A 18 -11.60 -48.01 -8.07
N ASP A 19 -11.64 -47.53 -9.29
CA ASP A 19 -10.50 -46.79 -9.87
C ASP A 19 -10.23 -45.49 -9.13
N PRO A 20 -8.95 -45.23 -8.79
CA PRO A 20 -8.57 -43.92 -8.20
C PRO A 20 -8.88 -42.76 -9.15
N GLY A 21 -9.40 -41.69 -8.60
CA GLY A 21 -9.76 -40.48 -9.41
C GLY A 21 -10.21 -39.32 -8.55
N ILE A 22 -10.18 -38.13 -9.13
CA ILE A 22 -10.74 -36.90 -8.51
C ILE A 22 -12.25 -37.01 -8.55
N ILE A 23 -12.90 -36.95 -7.39
CA ILE A 23 -14.34 -37.12 -7.22
C ILE A 23 -15.06 -35.83 -6.84
N ASP A 24 -14.36 -34.86 -6.27
CA ASP A 24 -14.93 -33.59 -5.80
C ASP A 24 -13.83 -32.58 -5.56
N GLN A 25 -14.21 -31.34 -5.21
CA GLN A 25 -13.32 -30.27 -4.82
C GLN A 25 -13.80 -29.62 -3.52
N VAL A 26 -12.87 -29.34 -2.64
CA VAL A 26 -13.12 -28.63 -1.39
C VAL A 26 -12.48 -27.25 -1.41
N PRO A 27 -13.06 -26.24 -0.72
CA PRO A 27 -12.42 -24.95 -0.56
C PRO A 27 -10.99 -25.11 -0.02
N HIS A 28 -10.04 -24.46 -0.66
CA HIS A 28 -8.64 -24.49 -0.28
C HIS A 28 -8.06 -23.09 -0.24
N GLY A 29 -6.98 -22.88 0.49
CA GLY A 29 -6.33 -21.60 0.61
C GLY A 29 -5.24 -21.64 1.68
N ARG A 30 -4.61 -20.49 1.89
CA ARG A 30 -3.63 -20.32 2.96
C ARG A 30 -4.31 -19.69 4.17
N ILE A 31 -4.10 -20.32 5.32
CA ILE A 31 -4.48 -19.77 6.63
C ILE A 31 -3.21 -19.36 7.34
N PHE A 32 -3.22 -18.17 7.87
CA PHE A 32 -2.09 -17.55 8.58
C PHE A 32 -2.40 -17.51 10.07
N LYS A 33 -1.41 -17.82 10.90
CA LYS A 33 -1.43 -17.54 12.33
C LYS A 33 -0.54 -16.34 12.60
N ASP A 34 -1.11 -15.28 13.15
CA ASP A 34 -0.42 -14.06 13.51
C ASP A 34 -0.70 -13.71 14.97
N GLY A 35 0.30 -13.90 15.81
CA GLY A 35 0.11 -13.83 17.25
C GLY A 35 -0.93 -14.85 17.70
N ARG A 36 -2.07 -14.37 18.21
CA ARG A 36 -3.20 -15.20 18.68
C ARG A 36 -4.35 -15.31 17.68
N ILE A 37 -4.22 -14.64 16.50
CA ILE A 37 -5.27 -14.59 15.49
C ILE A 37 -4.96 -15.58 14.39
N ILE A 38 -5.98 -16.27 13.92
CA ILE A 38 -5.91 -17.19 12.78
C ILE A 38 -6.91 -16.70 11.72
N GLY A 39 -6.48 -16.57 10.48
CA GLY A 39 -7.35 -16.08 9.42
C GLY A 39 -6.69 -16.07 8.05
N THR A 40 -7.40 -15.51 7.07
CA THR A 40 -6.88 -15.29 5.73
C THR A 40 -5.80 -14.20 5.72
N GLU A 41 -5.02 -14.11 4.66
CA GLU A 41 -3.94 -13.13 4.52
C GLU A 41 -4.40 -11.69 4.75
N ASP A 42 -5.58 -11.34 4.23
CA ASP A 42 -6.17 -10.01 4.41
C ASP A 42 -6.68 -9.81 5.84
N ALA A 43 -7.37 -10.81 6.41
CA ALA A 43 -7.96 -10.71 7.74
C ALA A 43 -6.92 -10.52 8.86
N VAL A 44 -5.72 -11.09 8.70
CA VAL A 44 -4.63 -10.97 9.68
C VAL A 44 -3.61 -9.87 9.31
N GLY A 45 -3.88 -9.06 8.27
CA GLY A 45 -3.02 -7.94 7.87
C GLY A 45 -1.64 -8.32 7.31
N VAL A 46 -1.42 -9.57 6.94
CA VAL A 46 -0.14 -10.05 6.37
C VAL A 46 0.16 -9.38 5.04
N LYS A 47 -0.85 -9.18 4.22
CA LYS A 47 -0.74 -8.54 2.91
C LYS A 47 -0.25 -7.09 3.04
N ASP A 48 -0.81 -6.33 3.95
CA ASP A 48 -0.42 -4.94 4.17
C ASP A 48 1.00 -4.84 4.74
N ARG A 49 1.37 -5.71 5.69
CA ARG A 49 2.74 -5.76 6.19
C ARG A 49 3.77 -6.09 5.10
N ARG A 50 3.44 -6.98 4.17
CA ARG A 50 4.32 -7.24 3.01
C ARG A 50 4.49 -6.01 2.12
N ARG A 51 3.42 -5.27 1.90
CA ARG A 51 3.49 -4.02 1.12
C ARG A 51 4.31 -2.96 1.85
N LEU A 52 4.11 -2.81 3.15
CA LEU A 52 4.89 -1.92 4.01
C LEU A 52 6.38 -2.29 4.00
N SER A 53 6.69 -3.58 4.16
CA SER A 53 8.07 -4.08 4.10
C SER A 53 8.74 -3.85 2.74
N PHE A 54 7.97 -3.93 1.64
CA PHE A 54 8.52 -3.75 0.29
C PHE A 54 8.76 -2.29 -0.08
N ALA A 55 7.86 -1.39 0.26
CA ALA A 55 7.85 -0.02 -0.25
C ALA A 55 7.77 1.06 0.85
N GLY A 56 7.70 0.65 2.12
CA GLY A 56 7.60 1.60 3.23
C GLY A 56 6.27 2.33 3.31
N HIS A 57 6.23 3.30 4.20
CA HIS A 57 5.06 4.14 4.49
C HIS A 57 5.47 5.60 4.63
N VAL A 58 4.64 6.49 4.13
CA VAL A 58 4.78 7.94 4.29
C VAL A 58 3.48 8.48 4.89
N ALA A 59 3.59 9.22 5.98
CA ALA A 59 2.51 10.02 6.52
C ALA A 59 2.78 11.49 6.22
N VAL A 60 1.76 12.19 5.74
CA VAL A 60 1.81 13.64 5.46
C VAL A 60 0.68 14.31 6.22
N ASN A 61 0.98 15.35 6.96
CA ASN A 61 0.01 16.21 7.63
C ASN A 61 0.06 17.60 7.03
N VAL A 62 -1.09 18.10 6.60
CA VAL A 62 -1.26 19.43 6.01
C VAL A 62 -2.32 20.17 6.79
N VAL A 63 -1.99 21.38 7.23
CA VAL A 63 -2.94 22.30 7.85
C VAL A 63 -3.29 23.39 6.85
N LEU A 64 -4.59 23.67 6.68
CA LEU A 64 -5.09 24.76 5.85
C LEU A 64 -5.76 25.80 6.74
N ASP A 65 -5.53 27.08 6.42
CA ASP A 65 -6.20 28.19 7.09
C ASP A 65 -7.68 28.33 6.65
N ASP A 66 -8.41 29.24 7.26
CA ASP A 66 -9.81 29.57 6.92
C ASP A 66 -10.00 30.00 5.44
N ARG A 67 -8.91 30.30 4.74
CA ARG A 67 -8.90 30.69 3.32
C ARG A 67 -8.42 29.56 2.42
N TYR A 68 -8.26 28.34 2.98
CA TYR A 68 -7.75 27.15 2.30
C TYR A 68 -6.34 27.33 1.72
N GLN A 69 -5.48 28.08 2.43
CA GLN A 69 -4.04 28.18 2.16
C GLN A 69 -3.30 27.31 3.16
N ILE A 70 -2.13 26.84 2.76
CA ILE A 70 -1.26 26.07 3.66
C ILE A 70 -0.89 26.97 4.84
N ASP A 71 -1.16 26.52 6.06
CA ASP A 71 -0.81 27.17 7.31
C ASP A 71 0.39 26.45 7.93
N GLY A 72 1.54 27.12 7.93
CA GLY A 72 2.81 26.52 8.31
C GLY A 72 3.40 25.56 7.26
N ASP A 73 4.47 24.85 7.66
CA ASP A 73 5.07 23.82 6.82
C ASP A 73 4.36 22.49 7.05
N PRO A 74 4.01 21.74 5.97
CA PRO A 74 3.47 20.40 6.14
C PRO A 74 4.47 19.48 6.83
N ASP A 75 3.97 18.60 7.71
CA ASP A 75 4.79 17.57 8.33
C ASP A 75 4.84 16.31 7.46
N ILE A 76 6.02 15.72 7.34
CA ILE A 76 6.20 14.44 6.66
C ILE A 76 7.00 13.47 7.53
N VAL A 77 6.56 12.22 7.55
CA VAL A 77 7.27 11.12 8.21
C VAL A 77 7.37 9.95 7.25
N ALA A 78 8.59 9.52 6.94
CA ALA A 78 8.85 8.40 6.06
C ALA A 78 9.46 7.23 6.83
N ILE A 79 8.86 6.05 6.73
CA ILE A 79 9.30 4.83 7.40
C ILE A 79 9.60 3.76 6.36
N GLY A 80 10.84 3.25 6.36
CA GLY A 80 11.27 2.19 5.44
C GLY A 80 11.62 2.67 4.04
N LEU A 81 11.85 3.98 3.86
CA LEU A 81 12.38 4.57 2.65
C LEU A 81 13.88 4.89 2.80
N PRO A 82 14.65 4.96 1.70
CA PRO A 82 15.99 5.55 1.71
C PRO A 82 15.93 7.03 2.13
N LYS A 83 16.99 7.53 2.74
CA LYS A 83 17.09 8.96 3.12
C LYS A 83 17.39 9.86 1.93
N ALA A 84 18.17 9.36 0.98
CA ALA A 84 18.56 10.13 -0.19
C ALA A 84 18.45 9.28 -1.47
N ASP A 85 18.29 9.95 -2.60
CA ASP A 85 18.30 9.36 -3.93
C ASP A 85 19.76 9.10 -4.40
N GLN A 86 19.91 8.67 -5.67
CA GLN A 86 21.22 8.40 -6.27
C GLN A 86 22.09 9.66 -6.45
N ARG A 87 21.51 10.85 -6.41
CA ARG A 87 22.20 12.15 -6.53
C ARG A 87 22.56 12.74 -5.19
N GLY A 88 22.10 12.11 -4.09
CA GLY A 88 22.27 12.61 -2.73
C GLY A 88 21.18 13.59 -2.28
N GLU A 89 20.11 13.76 -3.05
CA GLU A 89 18.97 14.60 -2.68
C GLU A 89 18.10 13.91 -1.63
N ASN A 90 17.64 14.65 -0.64
CA ASN A 90 16.81 14.13 0.44
C ASN A 90 15.42 13.76 -0.09
N ILE A 91 15.06 12.48 0.04
CA ILE A 91 13.78 11.98 -0.48
C ILE A 91 12.56 12.56 0.28
N GLU A 92 12.70 12.82 1.58
CA GLU A 92 11.62 13.45 2.36
C GLU A 92 11.36 14.88 1.88
N GLU A 93 12.43 15.66 1.60
CA GLU A 93 12.32 17.02 1.05
C GLU A 93 11.67 17.01 -0.34
N LEU A 94 12.10 16.10 -1.23
CA LEU A 94 11.48 15.95 -2.55
C LEU A 94 9.98 15.63 -2.47
N MET A 95 9.58 14.78 -1.52
CA MET A 95 8.18 14.45 -1.30
C MET A 95 7.41 15.61 -0.69
N LEU A 96 8.03 16.40 0.19
CA LEU A 96 7.44 17.59 0.80
C LEU A 96 7.16 18.66 -0.26
N ASP A 97 8.15 18.97 -1.09
CA ASP A 97 8.01 19.91 -2.20
C ASP A 97 6.90 19.50 -3.17
N ALA A 98 6.82 18.19 -3.47
CA ALA A 98 5.75 17.65 -4.30
C ALA A 98 4.37 17.79 -3.65
N ALA A 99 4.26 17.63 -2.32
CA ALA A 99 3.01 17.84 -1.59
C ALA A 99 2.56 19.28 -1.65
N ILE A 100 3.46 20.24 -1.38
CA ILE A 100 3.20 21.68 -1.45
C ILE A 100 2.77 22.07 -2.86
N GLY A 101 3.53 21.69 -3.88
CA GLY A 101 3.23 21.98 -5.28
C GLY A 101 1.88 21.41 -5.73
N ALA A 102 1.50 20.24 -5.24
CA ALA A 102 0.20 19.64 -5.53
C ALA A 102 -0.94 20.49 -4.97
N ILE A 103 -0.83 20.99 -3.74
CA ILE A 103 -1.84 21.85 -3.12
C ILE A 103 -1.91 23.19 -3.86
N GLU A 104 -0.78 23.81 -4.15
CA GLU A 104 -0.71 25.09 -4.84
C GLU A 104 -1.31 25.04 -6.24
N SER A 105 -1.19 23.91 -6.93
CA SER A 105 -1.79 23.68 -8.25
C SER A 105 -3.32 23.61 -8.23
N ILE A 106 -3.95 23.35 -7.06
CA ILE A 106 -5.40 23.30 -6.93
C ILE A 106 -5.95 24.74 -6.79
N PRO A 107 -6.92 25.17 -7.63
CA PRO A 107 -7.58 26.45 -7.44
C PRO A 107 -8.19 26.57 -6.04
N ARG A 108 -8.02 27.71 -5.37
CA ARG A 108 -8.47 27.93 -3.97
C ARG A 108 -9.92 27.51 -3.71
N VAL A 109 -10.82 27.85 -4.64
CA VAL A 109 -12.25 27.49 -4.52
C VAL A 109 -12.47 25.98 -4.41
N ARG A 110 -11.56 25.20 -4.95
CA ARG A 110 -11.63 23.73 -4.93
C ARG A 110 -10.91 23.12 -3.73
N ARG A 111 -10.05 23.86 -3.04
CA ARG A 111 -9.32 23.35 -1.86
C ARG A 111 -10.23 23.15 -0.65
N LYS A 112 -11.46 23.66 -0.66
CA LYS A 112 -12.51 23.34 0.33
C LYS A 112 -12.92 21.87 0.32
N ASP A 113 -12.66 21.15 -0.77
CA ASP A 113 -12.82 19.72 -0.88
C ASP A 113 -11.53 19.05 -0.37
N LEU A 114 -11.50 18.72 0.91
CA LEU A 114 -10.33 18.15 1.58
C LEU A 114 -9.98 16.76 1.03
N ASP A 115 -10.95 16.02 0.52
CA ASP A 115 -10.71 14.73 -0.12
C ASP A 115 -9.94 14.90 -1.43
N LEU A 116 -10.29 15.94 -2.22
CA LEU A 116 -9.54 16.31 -3.42
C LEU A 116 -8.11 16.69 -3.09
N VAL A 117 -7.90 17.51 -2.04
CA VAL A 117 -6.57 17.92 -1.59
C VAL A 117 -5.75 16.70 -1.16
N SER A 118 -6.33 15.88 -0.28
CA SER A 118 -5.69 14.65 0.23
C SER A 118 -5.26 13.71 -0.91
N GLU A 119 -6.14 13.47 -1.88
CA GLU A 119 -5.84 12.61 -3.02
C GLU A 119 -4.76 13.19 -3.93
N SER A 120 -4.75 14.52 -4.14
CA SER A 120 -3.74 15.21 -4.94
C SER A 120 -2.37 15.11 -4.28
N VAL A 121 -2.28 15.39 -2.99
CA VAL A 121 -1.06 15.24 -2.18
C VAL A 121 -0.57 13.79 -2.21
N ARG A 122 -1.45 12.83 -1.96
CA ARG A 122 -1.12 11.42 -1.97
C ARG A 122 -0.49 10.97 -3.29
N ARG A 123 -1.03 11.43 -4.41
CA ARG A 123 -0.49 11.12 -5.75
C ARG A 123 0.86 11.76 -5.98
N ALA A 124 1.01 13.03 -5.63
CA ALA A 124 2.25 13.77 -5.82
C ALA A 124 3.40 13.17 -5.00
N VAL A 125 3.19 12.95 -3.72
CA VAL A 125 4.18 12.31 -2.82
C VAL A 125 4.58 10.92 -3.33
N ARG A 126 3.62 10.13 -3.77
CA ARG A 126 3.86 8.81 -4.30
C ARG A 126 4.63 8.83 -5.62
N SER A 127 4.38 9.85 -6.46
CA SER A 127 5.14 10.07 -7.71
C SER A 127 6.57 10.47 -7.42
N ALA A 128 6.78 11.46 -6.54
CA ALA A 128 8.11 11.92 -6.16
C ALA A 128 8.96 10.77 -5.57
N ALA A 129 8.40 9.98 -4.66
CA ALA A 129 9.09 8.80 -4.14
C ALA A 129 9.44 7.79 -5.23
N ASN A 130 8.54 7.57 -6.21
CA ASN A 130 8.81 6.67 -7.32
C ASN A 130 9.90 7.18 -8.26
N GLU A 131 9.96 8.48 -8.51
CA GLU A 131 10.99 9.11 -9.33
C GLU A 131 12.36 9.05 -8.66
N ALA A 132 12.42 9.33 -7.36
CA ALA A 132 13.66 9.33 -6.60
C ALA A 132 14.20 7.92 -6.30
N TRP A 133 13.30 6.95 -6.05
CA TRP A 133 13.68 5.62 -5.53
C TRP A 133 13.27 4.44 -6.42
N GLY A 134 12.29 4.62 -7.30
CA GLY A 134 11.76 3.55 -8.14
C GLY A 134 10.70 2.67 -7.47
N LYS A 135 10.24 3.02 -6.26
CA LYS A 135 9.14 2.32 -5.57
C LYS A 135 8.06 3.30 -5.14
N LYS A 136 6.84 2.76 -4.99
CA LYS A 136 5.65 3.53 -4.61
C LYS A 136 5.24 3.18 -3.19
N PRO A 137 5.58 3.99 -2.17
CA PRO A 137 5.21 3.75 -0.78
C PRO A 137 3.68 3.78 -0.58
N ILE A 138 3.24 3.25 0.55
CA ILE A 138 1.90 3.52 1.06
C ILE A 138 1.91 4.93 1.61
N VAL A 139 0.99 5.77 1.17
CA VAL A 139 0.92 7.18 1.61
C VAL A 139 -0.41 7.42 2.31
N THR A 140 -0.34 7.93 3.54
CA THR A 140 -1.48 8.43 4.33
C THR A 140 -1.38 9.95 4.41
N VAL A 141 -2.45 10.65 4.10
CA VAL A 141 -2.50 12.11 4.14
C VAL A 141 -3.60 12.53 5.08
N PHE A 142 -3.26 13.44 5.98
CA PHE A 142 -4.19 14.16 6.84
C PHE A 142 -4.25 15.60 6.38
N VAL A 143 -5.46 16.12 6.19
CA VAL A 143 -5.70 17.53 5.85
C VAL A 143 -6.70 18.07 6.86
N THR A 144 -6.32 19.12 7.55
CA THR A 144 -7.14 19.79 8.59
C THR A 144 -7.21 21.30 8.37
#